data_e9183fae6e4ea773976eb7026354a0af
#
_entry.id   e9183fae6e4ea773976eb7026354a0af
#
_cell.length_a   1.000
_cell.length_b   1.000
_cell.length_c   1.000
_cell.angle_alpha   90.00
_cell.angle_beta   90.00
_cell.angle_gamma   90.00
#
_symmetry.space_group_name_H-M   'P 1'
#
loop_
_entity.id
_entity.type
_entity.pdbx_description
1 polymer ?
#
loop_
_entity_poly.entity_id
_entity_poly.type
_entity_poly.pdbx_seq_one_letter_code
_entity_poly.pdbx_strand_id
1 'polypeptide(L)'
;TFPEDYNQEVAGKDVQFDIHVNSVKAYDMPEWTDEDVQENTDYDSLEDMESSIREELQQSAEKDAEDNWQYDLIKQVMESSEFQIEDADVEAYIDQMVSEYDSYAAANGMETEQFLQQYLGVTMEQLREMFRETATFRVKMTLAFHEIAEQEGLTVSDEEYQERLSALASQYGYDDPSKIEQVYSAEMIKEEMIQEKAINFIEENAQEISE
;
A
#
# COMPACT_ATOMS: atom_id res chain seq x y z
N THR A 1 -32.99 -10.05 -19.85
CA THR A 1 -33.54 -8.89 -19.11
C THR A 1 -32.41 -8.01 -18.64
N PHE A 2 -32.47 -6.71 -18.79
CA PHE A 2 -31.49 -5.79 -18.21
C PHE A 2 -31.66 -5.70 -16.68
N PRO A 3 -30.55 -5.56 -15.90
CA PRO A 3 -30.64 -5.30 -14.47
C PRO A 3 -31.46 -4.04 -14.15
N GLU A 4 -32.08 -4.01 -12.96
CA GLU A 4 -32.92 -2.87 -12.55
C GLU A 4 -32.12 -1.58 -12.30
N ASP A 5 -30.83 -1.71 -12.02
CA ASP A 5 -29.87 -0.63 -11.82
C ASP A 5 -29.18 -0.13 -13.11
N TYR A 6 -29.62 -0.65 -14.27
CA TYR A 6 -29.11 -0.21 -15.57
C TYR A 6 -29.76 1.10 -16.02
N ASN A 7 -29.39 1.60 -17.22
CA ASN A 7 -29.94 2.84 -17.76
C ASN A 7 -31.48 2.85 -17.72
N GLN A 8 -32.08 3.94 -17.18
CA GLN A 8 -33.51 4.06 -16.86
C GLN A 8 -34.46 3.72 -18.03
N GLU A 9 -34.00 3.88 -19.29
CA GLU A 9 -34.82 3.59 -20.45
C GLU A 9 -35.03 2.09 -20.70
N VAL A 10 -34.11 1.24 -20.25
CA VAL A 10 -34.09 -0.21 -20.51
C VAL A 10 -34.03 -1.07 -19.24
N ALA A 11 -33.92 -0.46 -18.08
CA ALA A 11 -33.88 -1.15 -16.77
C ALA A 11 -35.10 -2.07 -16.62
N GLY A 12 -34.87 -3.31 -16.20
CA GLY A 12 -35.86 -4.34 -15.94
C GLY A 12 -36.65 -4.82 -17.20
N LYS A 13 -36.32 -4.33 -18.41
CA LYS A 13 -37.02 -4.74 -19.64
C LYS A 13 -36.37 -5.96 -20.28
N ASP A 14 -37.20 -6.83 -20.82
CA ASP A 14 -36.77 -7.88 -21.72
C ASP A 14 -36.53 -7.27 -23.11
N VAL A 15 -35.35 -7.54 -23.66
CA VAL A 15 -34.93 -7.09 -24.96
C VAL A 15 -34.46 -8.27 -25.81
N GLN A 16 -34.69 -8.18 -27.11
CA GLN A 16 -34.18 -9.11 -28.10
C GLN A 16 -33.17 -8.38 -28.97
N PHE A 17 -32.00 -8.97 -29.17
CA PHE A 17 -30.97 -8.44 -30.06
C PHE A 17 -30.91 -9.31 -31.32
N ASP A 18 -31.03 -8.70 -32.47
CA ASP A 18 -30.72 -9.32 -33.75
C ASP A 18 -29.29 -8.90 -34.14
N ILE A 19 -28.34 -9.84 -34.02
CA ILE A 19 -26.95 -9.57 -34.28
C ILE A 19 -26.56 -10.13 -35.65
N HIS A 20 -26.11 -9.26 -36.56
CA HIS A 20 -25.51 -9.64 -37.80
C HIS A 20 -24.00 -9.44 -37.77
N VAL A 21 -23.23 -10.54 -37.81
CA VAL A 21 -21.78 -10.50 -37.83
C VAL A 21 -21.30 -10.20 -39.26
N ASN A 22 -20.84 -8.99 -39.51
CA ASN A 22 -20.41 -8.56 -40.84
C ASN A 22 -19.00 -9.11 -41.20
N SER A 23 -18.11 -9.25 -40.23
CA SER A 23 -16.79 -9.81 -40.43
C SER A 23 -16.19 -10.31 -39.13
N VAL A 24 -15.38 -11.34 -39.22
CA VAL A 24 -14.47 -11.79 -38.14
C VAL A 24 -13.05 -11.55 -38.66
N LYS A 25 -12.28 -10.77 -37.95
CA LYS A 25 -10.86 -10.54 -38.26
C LYS A 25 -10.01 -11.34 -37.28
N ALA A 26 -9.13 -12.18 -37.80
CA ALA A 26 -8.05 -12.77 -37.02
C ALA A 26 -6.81 -11.86 -37.16
N TYR A 27 -6.13 -11.62 -36.06
CA TYR A 27 -4.80 -11.01 -36.10
C TYR A 27 -3.81 -12.15 -36.14
N ASP A 28 -3.04 -12.19 -37.25
CA ASP A 28 -1.88 -13.07 -37.34
C ASP A 28 -0.73 -12.29 -36.68
N MET A 29 -0.41 -12.65 -35.43
CA MET A 29 0.73 -12.04 -34.72
C MET A 29 1.98 -12.75 -35.20
N PRO A 30 2.95 -12.03 -35.79
CA PRO A 30 4.25 -12.61 -36.12
C PRO A 30 4.92 -13.12 -34.83
N GLU A 31 5.66 -14.21 -34.97
CA GLU A 31 6.54 -14.65 -33.89
C GLU A 31 7.66 -13.62 -33.70
N TRP A 32 7.92 -13.24 -32.46
CA TRP A 32 9.04 -12.37 -32.12
C TRP A 32 10.35 -13.05 -32.45
N THR A 33 11.27 -12.29 -33.04
CA THR A 33 12.63 -12.73 -33.34
C THR A 33 13.63 -11.98 -32.46
N ASP A 34 14.87 -12.46 -32.36
CA ASP A 34 15.93 -11.73 -31.65
C ASP A 34 16.16 -10.34 -32.24
N GLU A 35 15.98 -10.21 -33.56
CA GLU A 35 16.12 -8.92 -34.28
C GLU A 35 15.02 -7.94 -33.83
N ASP A 36 13.76 -8.42 -33.66
CA ASP A 36 12.66 -7.61 -33.16
C ASP A 36 12.89 -7.16 -31.70
N VAL A 37 13.45 -8.06 -30.89
CA VAL A 37 13.79 -7.77 -29.47
C VAL A 37 14.88 -6.70 -29.40
N GLN A 38 15.96 -6.85 -30.14
CA GLN A 38 17.08 -5.88 -30.16
C GLN A 38 16.68 -4.50 -30.69
N GLU A 39 15.74 -4.44 -31.66
CA GLU A 39 15.27 -3.18 -32.22
C GLU A 39 14.31 -2.42 -31.30
N ASN A 40 13.56 -3.12 -30.45
CA ASN A 40 12.45 -2.53 -29.70
C ASN A 40 12.64 -2.56 -28.18
N THR A 41 13.69 -3.22 -27.66
CA THR A 41 13.96 -3.38 -26.23
C THR A 41 15.45 -3.27 -25.94
N ASP A 42 15.84 -3.26 -24.68
CA ASP A 42 17.23 -3.26 -24.24
C ASP A 42 17.81 -4.68 -24.05
N TYR A 43 17.10 -5.74 -24.51
CA TYR A 43 17.55 -7.12 -24.41
C TYR A 43 18.31 -7.57 -25.67
N ASP A 44 19.26 -8.49 -25.48
CA ASP A 44 20.09 -9.01 -26.57
C ASP A 44 19.43 -10.12 -27.40
N SER A 45 18.44 -10.81 -26.82
CA SER A 45 17.71 -11.89 -27.49
C SER A 45 16.32 -12.12 -26.86
N LEU A 46 15.49 -12.90 -27.56
CA LEU A 46 14.18 -13.32 -27.04
C LEU A 46 14.33 -14.18 -25.76
N GLU A 47 15.34 -15.06 -25.74
CA GLU A 47 15.64 -15.90 -24.55
C GLU A 47 16.03 -15.05 -23.36
N ASP A 48 16.85 -14.02 -23.55
CA ASP A 48 17.27 -13.08 -22.52
C ASP A 48 16.06 -12.30 -21.99
N MET A 49 15.24 -11.74 -22.87
CA MET A 49 13.99 -11.04 -22.51
C MET A 49 13.02 -11.95 -21.74
N GLU A 50 12.77 -13.18 -22.22
CA GLU A 50 11.88 -14.14 -21.54
C GLU A 50 12.41 -14.52 -20.15
N SER A 51 13.74 -14.72 -20.04
CA SER A 51 14.38 -15.05 -18.76
C SER A 51 14.25 -13.91 -17.76
N SER A 52 14.54 -12.69 -18.19
CA SER A 52 14.42 -11.48 -17.35
C SER A 52 12.97 -11.27 -16.88
N ILE A 53 12.00 -11.34 -17.80
CA ILE A 53 10.58 -11.18 -17.45
C ILE A 53 10.14 -12.28 -16.48
N ARG A 54 10.57 -13.53 -16.68
CA ARG A 54 10.23 -14.65 -15.77
C ARG A 54 10.80 -14.41 -14.38
N GLU A 55 12.03 -13.93 -14.30
CA GLU A 55 12.70 -13.62 -13.03
C GLU A 55 12.00 -12.45 -12.30
N GLU A 56 11.64 -11.39 -13.01
CA GLU A 56 10.86 -10.27 -12.47
C GLU A 56 9.49 -10.70 -11.97
N LEU A 57 8.77 -11.51 -12.76
CA LEU A 57 7.46 -12.03 -12.36
C LEU A 57 7.55 -12.97 -11.16
N GLN A 58 8.59 -13.78 -11.09
CA GLN A 58 8.83 -14.67 -9.96
C GLN A 58 9.13 -13.86 -8.70
N GLN A 59 10.03 -12.88 -8.77
CA GLN A 59 10.35 -12.00 -7.63
C GLN A 59 9.12 -11.22 -7.16
N SER A 60 8.31 -10.72 -8.10
CA SER A 60 7.05 -10.05 -7.76
C SER A 60 6.08 -10.99 -7.06
N ALA A 61 5.89 -12.21 -7.58
CA ALA A 61 4.99 -13.20 -6.99
C ALA A 61 5.46 -13.67 -5.60
N GLU A 62 6.77 -13.84 -5.41
CA GLU A 62 7.35 -14.19 -4.11
C GLU A 62 7.12 -13.06 -3.10
N LYS A 63 7.36 -11.82 -3.52
CA LYS A 63 7.09 -10.65 -2.67
C LYS A 63 5.62 -10.51 -2.33
N ASP A 64 4.72 -10.64 -3.32
CA ASP A 64 3.28 -10.55 -3.09
C ASP A 64 2.80 -11.66 -2.12
N ALA A 65 3.39 -12.86 -2.20
CA ALA A 65 3.09 -13.95 -1.28
C ALA A 65 3.57 -13.66 0.15
N GLU A 66 4.77 -13.08 0.29
CA GLU A 66 5.33 -12.66 1.59
C GLU A 66 4.50 -11.53 2.22
N ASP A 67 4.17 -10.49 1.44
CA ASP A 67 3.34 -9.37 1.89
C ASP A 67 1.94 -9.85 2.33
N ASN A 68 1.31 -10.77 1.58
CA ASN A 68 0.02 -11.34 1.94
C ASN A 68 0.10 -12.20 3.21
N TRP A 69 1.14 -13.01 3.35
CA TRP A 69 1.35 -13.83 4.54
C TRP A 69 1.56 -12.96 5.79
N GLN A 70 2.39 -11.93 5.68
CA GLN A 70 2.61 -10.96 6.75
C GLN A 70 1.29 -10.26 7.14
N TYR A 71 0.51 -9.82 6.15
CA TYR A 71 -0.80 -9.22 6.38
C TYR A 71 -1.74 -10.17 7.14
N ASP A 72 -1.81 -11.44 6.74
CA ASP A 72 -2.67 -12.43 7.39
C ASP A 72 -2.23 -12.73 8.83
N LEU A 73 -0.92 -12.76 9.11
CA LEU A 73 -0.41 -12.89 10.47
C LEU A 73 -0.80 -11.70 11.36
N ILE A 74 -0.57 -10.49 10.88
CA ILE A 74 -0.96 -9.26 11.60
C ILE A 74 -2.46 -9.26 11.85
N LYS A 75 -3.26 -9.60 10.84
CA LYS A 75 -4.72 -9.69 10.97
C LYS A 75 -5.14 -10.68 12.06
N GLN A 76 -4.52 -11.86 12.12
CA GLN A 76 -4.82 -12.85 13.17
C GLN A 76 -4.48 -12.31 14.58
N VAL A 77 -3.35 -11.62 14.73
CA VAL A 77 -2.98 -10.95 15.98
C VAL A 77 -4.05 -9.92 16.36
N MET A 78 -4.48 -9.09 15.39
CA MET A 78 -5.50 -8.07 15.62
C MET A 78 -6.87 -8.66 16.00
N GLU A 79 -7.28 -9.74 15.35
CA GLU A 79 -8.56 -10.40 15.61
C GLU A 79 -8.58 -11.16 16.96
N SER A 80 -7.42 -11.63 17.41
CA SER A 80 -7.28 -12.35 18.70
C SER A 80 -7.03 -11.43 19.90
N SER A 81 -6.85 -10.12 19.68
CA SER A 81 -6.50 -9.15 20.71
C SER A 81 -7.70 -8.27 21.09
N GLU A 82 -7.76 -7.90 22.38
CA GLU A 82 -8.73 -6.91 22.88
C GLU A 82 -8.02 -5.55 23.05
N PHE A 83 -8.64 -4.49 22.56
CA PHE A 83 -8.05 -3.15 22.54
C PHE A 83 -8.89 -2.16 23.35
N GLN A 84 -8.23 -1.36 24.19
CA GLN A 84 -8.79 -0.12 24.72
C GLN A 84 -8.26 1.04 23.91
N ILE A 85 -9.13 1.69 23.14
CA ILE A 85 -8.77 2.77 22.23
C ILE A 85 -9.38 4.07 22.76
N GLU A 86 -8.61 5.12 22.82
CA GLU A 86 -9.09 6.45 23.10
C GLU A 86 -9.46 7.18 21.79
N ASP A 87 -10.62 7.83 21.78
CA ASP A 87 -11.05 8.61 20.59
C ASP A 87 -10.01 9.67 20.20
N ALA A 88 -9.28 10.21 21.16
CA ALA A 88 -8.23 11.18 20.92
C ALA A 88 -7.10 10.65 20.03
N ASP A 89 -6.73 9.37 20.19
CA ASP A 89 -5.69 8.75 19.38
C ASP A 89 -6.17 8.55 17.93
N VAL A 90 -7.43 8.13 17.78
CA VAL A 90 -8.04 7.98 16.45
C VAL A 90 -8.13 9.34 15.74
N GLU A 91 -8.57 10.38 16.45
CA GLU A 91 -8.65 11.74 15.88
C GLU A 91 -7.27 12.27 15.49
N ALA A 92 -6.20 11.99 16.27
CA ALA A 92 -4.85 12.39 15.93
C ALA A 92 -4.35 11.75 14.62
N TYR A 93 -4.66 10.46 14.37
CA TYR A 93 -4.36 9.80 13.09
C TYR A 93 -5.19 10.39 11.94
N ILE A 94 -6.48 10.68 12.18
CA ILE A 94 -7.32 11.35 11.18
C ILE A 94 -6.74 12.72 10.83
N ASP A 95 -6.31 13.50 11.82
CA ASP A 95 -5.68 14.82 11.60
C ASP A 95 -4.41 14.70 10.75
N GLN A 96 -3.58 13.68 11.00
CA GLN A 96 -2.40 13.41 10.18
C GLN A 96 -2.78 13.11 8.73
N MET A 97 -3.77 12.22 8.49
CA MET A 97 -4.24 11.88 7.15
C MET A 97 -4.85 13.09 6.42
N VAL A 98 -5.58 13.95 7.14
CA VAL A 98 -6.16 15.19 6.61
C VAL A 98 -5.08 16.19 6.23
N SER A 99 -3.97 16.27 6.97
CA SER A 99 -2.88 17.22 6.71
C SER A 99 -2.23 17.05 5.33
N GLU A 100 -2.31 15.85 4.74
CA GLU A 100 -1.87 15.63 3.35
C GLU A 100 -2.74 16.40 2.36
N TYR A 101 -4.06 16.45 2.61
CA TYR A 101 -4.99 17.21 1.78
C TYR A 101 -4.82 18.71 1.96
N ASP A 102 -4.42 19.18 3.16
CA ASP A 102 -4.03 20.58 3.38
C ASP A 102 -2.84 20.95 2.49
N SER A 103 -1.87 20.05 2.38
CA SER A 103 -0.70 20.22 1.52
C SER A 103 -1.07 20.24 0.03
N TYR A 104 -1.96 19.35 -0.42
CA TYR A 104 -2.45 19.37 -1.79
C TYR A 104 -3.28 20.61 -2.12
N ALA A 105 -4.13 21.06 -1.21
CA ALA A 105 -4.91 22.28 -1.36
C ALA A 105 -3.99 23.50 -1.47
N ALA A 106 -3.00 23.61 -0.59
CA ALA A 106 -2.02 24.69 -0.60
C ALA A 106 -1.19 24.71 -1.90
N ALA A 107 -0.77 23.56 -2.41
CA ALA A 107 -0.07 23.45 -3.68
C ALA A 107 -0.91 23.92 -4.89
N ASN A 108 -2.25 23.81 -4.78
CA ASN A 108 -3.19 24.30 -5.78
C ASN A 108 -3.70 25.74 -5.49
N GLY A 109 -3.18 26.42 -4.45
CA GLY A 109 -3.59 27.76 -4.06
C GLY A 109 -5.04 27.85 -3.56
N MET A 110 -5.55 26.79 -2.95
CA MET A 110 -6.92 26.66 -2.48
C MET A 110 -6.97 26.42 -0.97
N GLU A 111 -8.12 26.73 -0.35
CA GLU A 111 -8.45 26.25 0.97
C GLU A 111 -8.84 24.77 0.88
N THR A 112 -8.53 23.98 1.92
CA THR A 112 -8.74 22.52 1.93
C THR A 112 -10.19 22.15 1.63
N GLU A 113 -11.16 22.82 2.22
CA GLU A 113 -12.58 22.55 2.00
C GLU A 113 -13.00 22.77 0.55
N GLN A 114 -12.46 23.82 -0.10
CA GLN A 114 -12.69 24.09 -1.52
C GLN A 114 -12.06 22.99 -2.39
N PHE A 115 -10.84 22.56 -2.06
CA PHE A 115 -10.15 21.47 -2.76
C PHE A 115 -10.96 20.16 -2.68
N LEU A 116 -11.40 19.78 -1.48
CA LEU A 116 -12.20 18.56 -1.25
C LEU A 116 -13.50 18.59 -2.05
N GLN A 117 -14.23 19.69 -2.01
CA GLN A 117 -15.48 19.83 -2.76
C GLN A 117 -15.26 19.75 -4.28
N GLN A 118 -14.22 20.40 -4.79
CA GLN A 118 -13.97 20.53 -6.22
C GLN A 118 -13.45 19.25 -6.84
N TYR A 119 -12.53 18.53 -6.15
CA TYR A 119 -11.83 17.37 -6.70
C TYR A 119 -12.37 16.03 -6.22
N LEU A 120 -12.93 15.98 -5.00
CA LEU A 120 -13.45 14.75 -4.41
C LEU A 120 -14.97 14.75 -4.20
N GLY A 121 -15.61 15.94 -4.25
CA GLY A 121 -17.05 16.05 -4.03
C GLY A 121 -17.49 15.76 -2.60
N VAL A 122 -16.58 15.86 -1.60
CA VAL A 122 -16.84 15.54 -0.20
C VAL A 122 -16.58 16.77 0.69
N THR A 123 -17.21 16.81 1.88
CA THR A 123 -16.90 17.77 2.93
C THR A 123 -15.77 17.26 3.82
N MET A 124 -15.17 18.14 4.63
CA MET A 124 -14.18 17.75 5.63
C MET A 124 -14.74 16.68 6.60
N GLU A 125 -15.97 16.83 7.03
CA GLU A 125 -16.63 15.86 7.92
C GLU A 125 -16.74 14.49 7.28
N GLN A 126 -17.16 14.43 6.00
CA GLN A 126 -17.23 13.18 5.24
C GLN A 126 -15.85 12.54 5.06
N LEU A 127 -14.81 13.33 4.76
CA LEU A 127 -13.44 12.82 4.63
C LEU A 127 -12.96 12.21 5.95
N ARG A 128 -13.16 12.91 7.06
CA ARG A 128 -12.78 12.41 8.40
C ARG A 128 -13.50 11.10 8.74
N GLU A 129 -14.78 11.00 8.43
CA GLU A 129 -15.54 9.76 8.64
C GLU A 129 -15.02 8.61 7.77
N MET A 130 -14.66 8.88 6.51
CA MET A 130 -14.03 7.88 5.64
C MET A 130 -12.69 7.35 6.19
N PHE A 131 -11.94 8.19 6.90
CA PHE A 131 -10.66 7.80 7.49
C PHE A 131 -10.79 7.09 8.84
N ARG A 132 -11.93 7.18 9.51
CA ARG A 132 -12.11 6.69 10.89
C ARG A 132 -11.79 5.19 11.03
N GLU A 133 -12.24 4.37 10.11
CA GLU A 133 -11.96 2.93 10.13
C GLU A 133 -10.46 2.65 9.99
N THR A 134 -9.82 3.28 9.00
CA THR A 134 -8.37 3.15 8.77
C THR A 134 -7.56 3.67 9.95
N ALA A 135 -7.91 4.82 10.49
CA ALA A 135 -7.25 5.39 11.66
C ALA A 135 -7.39 4.48 12.89
N THR A 136 -8.62 3.97 13.14
CA THR A 136 -8.86 3.01 14.22
C THR A 136 -8.00 1.77 14.10
N PHE A 137 -7.88 1.21 12.89
CA PHE A 137 -7.03 0.05 12.63
C PHE A 137 -5.54 0.37 12.87
N ARG A 138 -5.09 1.55 12.45
CA ARG A 138 -3.72 2.04 12.69
C ARG A 138 -3.40 2.18 14.18
N VAL A 139 -4.31 2.78 14.96
CA VAL A 139 -4.17 2.87 16.43
C VAL A 139 -4.05 1.48 17.05
N LYS A 140 -4.89 0.54 16.64
CA LYS A 140 -4.81 -0.86 17.13
C LYS A 140 -3.46 -1.50 16.81
N MET A 141 -2.97 -1.35 15.59
CA MET A 141 -1.67 -1.89 15.19
C MET A 141 -0.55 -1.32 16.05
N THR A 142 -0.51 0.00 16.23
CA THR A 142 0.48 0.65 17.07
C THR A 142 0.46 0.10 18.50
N LEU A 143 -0.74 -0.01 19.10
CA LEU A 143 -0.89 -0.57 20.45
C LEU A 143 -0.42 -2.03 20.53
N ALA A 144 -0.77 -2.87 19.54
CA ALA A 144 -0.35 -4.27 19.50
C ALA A 144 1.16 -4.40 19.40
N PHE A 145 1.79 -3.65 18.50
CA PHE A 145 3.24 -3.73 18.29
C PHE A 145 4.02 -3.19 19.49
N HIS A 146 3.53 -2.14 20.17
CA HIS A 146 4.11 -1.66 21.42
C HIS A 146 4.02 -2.69 22.53
N GLU A 147 2.86 -3.32 22.69
CA GLU A 147 2.67 -4.35 23.72
C GLU A 147 3.58 -5.56 23.47
N ILE A 148 3.70 -6.02 22.23
CA ILE A 148 4.63 -7.09 21.85
C ILE A 148 6.07 -6.65 22.13
N ALA A 149 6.45 -5.44 21.74
CA ALA A 149 7.80 -4.93 21.98
C ALA A 149 8.13 -4.85 23.48
N GLU A 150 7.19 -4.43 24.31
CA GLU A 150 7.36 -4.37 25.76
C GLU A 150 7.49 -5.76 26.38
N GLN A 151 6.59 -6.69 26.02
CA GLN A 151 6.59 -8.05 26.56
C GLN A 151 7.84 -8.84 26.18
N GLU A 152 8.31 -8.68 24.94
CA GLU A 152 9.46 -9.39 24.41
C GLU A 152 10.80 -8.62 24.60
N GLY A 153 10.74 -7.42 25.17
CA GLY A 153 11.91 -6.59 25.43
C GLY A 153 12.62 -6.11 24.17
N LEU A 154 11.85 -5.89 23.08
CA LEU A 154 12.38 -5.38 21.82
C LEU A 154 12.73 -3.91 21.99
N THR A 155 13.96 -3.56 21.70
CA THR A 155 14.47 -2.19 21.80
C THR A 155 15.28 -1.83 20.57
N VAL A 156 15.45 -0.54 20.33
CA VAL A 156 16.32 -0.02 19.28
C VAL A 156 17.59 0.51 19.93
N SER A 157 18.71 -0.11 19.62
CA SER A 157 20.03 0.38 20.06
C SER A 157 20.47 1.59 19.25
N ASP A 158 21.45 2.34 19.79
CA ASP A 158 22.01 3.49 19.07
C ASP A 158 22.73 3.05 17.77
N GLU A 159 23.32 1.85 17.74
CA GLU A 159 23.98 1.29 16.57
C GLU A 159 22.97 1.01 15.44
N GLU A 160 21.88 0.30 15.75
CA GLU A 160 20.80 0.03 14.80
C GLU A 160 20.18 1.32 14.28
N TYR A 161 19.98 2.31 15.14
CA TYR A 161 19.47 3.60 14.74
C TYR A 161 20.39 4.32 13.74
N GLN A 162 21.70 4.31 13.97
CA GLN A 162 22.68 4.92 13.05
C GLN A 162 22.76 4.17 11.71
N GLU A 163 22.62 2.85 11.73
CA GLU A 163 22.53 2.03 10.50
C GLU A 163 21.27 2.38 9.70
N ARG A 164 20.12 2.51 10.38
CA ARG A 164 18.86 2.94 9.74
C ARG A 164 19.00 4.33 9.10
N LEU A 165 19.58 5.30 9.80
CA LEU A 165 19.82 6.64 9.26
C LEU A 165 20.70 6.60 8.01
N SER A 166 21.74 5.78 8.01
CA SER A 166 22.65 5.62 6.89
C SER A 166 21.96 4.97 5.68
N ALA A 167 21.12 3.97 5.93
CA ALA A 167 20.34 3.31 4.90
C ALA A 167 19.32 4.27 4.25
N LEU A 168 18.56 5.01 5.08
CA LEU A 168 17.61 6.03 4.60
C LEU A 168 18.32 7.14 3.81
N ALA A 169 19.46 7.63 4.29
CA ALA A 169 20.24 8.64 3.58
C ALA A 169 20.66 8.15 2.18
N SER A 170 21.14 6.91 2.08
CA SER A 170 21.50 6.29 0.79
C SER A 170 20.30 6.16 -0.13
N GLN A 171 19.17 5.73 0.39
CA GLN A 171 17.92 5.57 -0.35
C GLN A 171 17.41 6.89 -0.93
N TYR A 172 17.50 7.98 -0.15
CA TYR A 172 17.08 9.32 -0.58
C TYR A 172 18.19 10.12 -1.30
N GLY A 173 19.36 9.53 -1.52
CA GLY A 173 20.46 10.16 -2.22
C GLY A 173 21.17 11.26 -1.43
N TYR A 174 21.15 11.20 -0.11
CA TYR A 174 21.90 12.10 0.76
C TYR A 174 23.26 11.51 1.14
N ASP A 175 24.30 12.32 1.05
CA ASP A 175 25.65 11.95 1.53
C ASP A 175 25.80 12.00 3.06
N ASP A 176 24.90 12.73 3.75
CA ASP A 176 24.94 12.95 5.18
C ASP A 176 23.65 12.42 5.85
N PRO A 177 23.75 11.36 6.69
CA PRO A 177 22.61 10.79 7.40
C PRO A 177 21.85 11.78 8.29
N SER A 178 22.51 12.83 8.79
CA SER A 178 21.85 13.87 9.59
C SER A 178 20.77 14.66 8.83
N LYS A 179 20.75 14.54 7.50
CA LYS A 179 19.70 15.13 6.67
C LYS A 179 18.35 14.45 6.86
N ILE A 180 18.37 13.17 7.20
CA ILE A 180 17.14 12.41 7.49
C ILE A 180 16.48 12.97 8.75
N GLU A 181 17.26 13.28 9.81
CA GLU A 181 16.73 13.83 11.07
C GLU A 181 16.15 15.25 10.92
N GLN A 182 16.45 15.96 9.82
CA GLN A 182 15.82 17.25 9.51
C GLN A 182 14.42 17.07 8.93
N VAL A 183 14.09 15.90 8.40
CA VAL A 183 12.80 15.58 7.77
C VAL A 183 11.93 14.74 8.71
N TYR A 184 12.54 13.77 9.38
CA TYR A 184 11.89 12.82 10.27
C TYR A 184 12.49 12.94 11.68
N SER A 185 11.65 12.99 12.70
CA SER A 185 12.16 13.01 14.08
C SER A 185 12.78 11.65 14.45
N ALA A 186 13.73 11.68 15.39
CA ALA A 186 14.33 10.46 15.88
C ALA A 186 13.31 9.49 16.52
N GLU A 187 12.27 10.07 17.16
CA GLU A 187 11.16 9.31 17.72
C GLU A 187 10.38 8.56 16.63
N MET A 188 10.06 9.22 15.51
CA MET A 188 9.34 8.57 14.40
C MET A 188 10.13 7.41 13.80
N ILE A 189 11.44 7.60 13.60
CA ILE A 189 12.30 6.54 13.03
C ILE A 189 12.41 5.36 14.00
N LYS A 190 12.60 5.62 15.30
CA LYS A 190 12.67 4.57 16.31
C LYS A 190 11.35 3.84 16.47
N GLU A 191 10.24 4.54 16.36
CA GLU A 191 8.90 3.97 16.37
C GLU A 191 8.70 2.99 15.22
N GLU A 192 9.04 3.41 14.00
CA GLU A 192 9.00 2.54 12.82
C GLU A 192 9.87 1.29 13.00
N MET A 193 11.08 1.45 13.55
CA MET A 193 11.99 0.33 13.82
C MET A 193 11.45 -0.63 14.89
N ILE A 194 10.75 -0.14 15.90
CA ILE A 194 10.08 -0.99 16.91
C ILE A 194 8.93 -1.78 16.28
N GLN A 195 8.12 -1.13 15.45
CA GLN A 195 7.04 -1.81 14.73
C GLN A 195 7.58 -2.91 13.81
N GLU A 196 8.65 -2.63 13.07
CA GLU A 196 9.31 -3.62 12.22
C GLU A 196 9.85 -4.81 13.03
N LYS A 197 10.47 -4.56 14.19
CA LYS A 197 10.91 -5.62 15.09
C LYS A 197 9.76 -6.46 15.65
N ALA A 198 8.63 -5.84 15.95
CA ALA A 198 7.44 -6.56 16.41
C ALA A 198 6.84 -7.43 15.30
N ILE A 199 6.82 -6.93 14.06
CA ILE A 199 6.38 -7.70 12.88
C ILE A 199 7.30 -8.90 12.66
N ASN A 200 8.61 -8.68 12.63
CA ASN A 200 9.60 -9.76 12.48
C ASN A 200 9.46 -10.81 13.61
N PHE A 201 9.22 -10.39 14.85
CA PHE A 201 8.96 -11.30 15.94
C PHE A 201 7.70 -12.16 15.72
N ILE A 202 6.63 -11.57 15.22
CA ILE A 202 5.39 -12.30 14.86
C ILE A 202 5.70 -13.35 13.79
N GLU A 203 6.42 -12.98 12.73
CA GLU A 203 6.80 -13.87 11.62
C GLU A 203 7.67 -15.03 12.09
N GLU A 204 8.72 -14.76 12.87
CA GLU A 204 9.65 -15.78 13.38
C GLU A 204 8.97 -16.80 14.30
N ASN A 205 7.88 -16.41 14.96
CA ASN A 205 7.13 -17.28 15.88
C ASN A 205 5.84 -17.85 15.27
N ALA A 206 5.52 -17.48 14.05
CA ALA A 206 4.37 -18.03 13.32
C ALA A 206 4.59 -19.52 12.98
N GLN A 207 3.52 -20.30 13.08
CA GLN A 207 3.52 -21.71 12.65
C GLN A 207 2.47 -21.92 11.57
N GLU A 208 2.90 -22.42 10.43
CA GLU A 208 1.96 -22.91 9.42
C GLU A 208 1.15 -24.10 9.98
N ILE A 209 -0.15 -23.94 10.02
CA ILE A 209 -1.07 -25.03 10.32
C ILE A 209 -1.51 -25.59 8.95
N SER A 210 -0.88 -26.67 8.52
CA SER A 210 -1.35 -27.42 7.34
C SER A 210 -2.68 -28.08 7.69
N GLU A 211 -3.77 -27.70 6.99
CA GLU A 211 -5.04 -28.42 7.01
C GLU A 211 -4.93 -29.78 6.31
#